data_91e9b6048131f2978318681fd2c48dc6
#
_entry.id   91e9b6048131f2978318681fd2c48dc6
#
_cell.length_a   1.000
_cell.length_b   1.000
_cell.length_c   1.000
_cell.angle_alpha   90.00
_cell.angle_beta   90.00
_cell.angle_gamma   90.00
#
_symmetry.space_group_name_H-M   'P 1'
#
loop_
_entity.id
_entity.type
_entity.pdbx_description
1 polymer ?
#
loop_
_entity_poly.entity_id
_entity_poly.type
_entity_poly.pdbx_seq_one_letter_code
_entity_poly.pdbx_strand_id
1 'polypeptide(L)'
;MQALFEPLTILIAEDSAADRMLLSTIVRRQGHEVLTAANGAEAVKAFRQQRPQLVLMDAMMPVMDGFEAARRIKVLAGETLVPIIFLTSLTESEALARCLEAGGDDFLAKPYNQVILGAKIKAMDRLRRLQATVLQQRDQIAKHHEYLLNEQRVAKAVFDKVAHSGCLSAPNIRYLQSPYALFNGDLLLAAFTPAGDMHVLLGDFTGHGLPAAVGAMPLAEVFYGMTAKGYGLSETLREMNAKLKRILPVDMFCCATMLCLSFQRRSVEVWNGGMPDGYLHSIASGERTPLTARHLPLGVLSPQSFVDRTEVFPMAVGDRVFLLSDGVIDTCDANEQLFGVERLQQVFAANRQPDELFEEIEQALRDFRGEARDDVSMVEVSLLEAAQLSPPALVYSDSGQSCPLDWSVSFEFRAATLKRFNPLPYLLQLLLEVHGLRAQSGALYSVLAELYSNALEHGVLGLDSALKRDASGFTRYYQQRNTRLDELQDGFVRVHLQVTPKGEGGCLIVRVEDSGKGFDVARVMERPVDGVRLSGRGVNLIRQMGHNASWSDDGRSARVEFFWEALA
;
A
#
# COMPACT_ATOMS: atom_id res chain seq x y z
N MET A 1 -35.34 -41.26 -4.65
CA MET A 1 -34.55 -41.16 -5.88
C MET A 1 -33.85 -42.51 -6.09
N GLN A 2 -34.31 -43.32 -7.03
CA GLN A 2 -33.61 -44.54 -7.44
C GLN A 2 -32.27 -44.12 -8.04
N ALA A 3 -31.15 -44.55 -7.43
CA ALA A 3 -29.83 -44.39 -8.04
C ALA A 3 -29.84 -45.09 -9.39
N LEU A 4 -29.65 -44.36 -10.47
CA LEU A 4 -29.47 -44.90 -11.80
C LEU A 4 -28.32 -45.92 -11.72
N PHE A 5 -28.63 -47.20 -11.98
CA PHE A 5 -27.65 -48.25 -12.03
C PHE A 5 -26.86 -48.07 -13.34
N GLU A 6 -25.61 -47.64 -13.21
CA GLU A 6 -24.71 -47.54 -14.36
C GLU A 6 -23.93 -48.87 -14.47
N PRO A 7 -23.97 -49.54 -15.61
CA PRO A 7 -23.18 -50.75 -15.83
C PRO A 7 -21.68 -50.46 -15.71
N LEU A 8 -20.95 -51.31 -15.00
CA LEU A 8 -19.48 -51.27 -14.90
C LEU A 8 -18.88 -52.21 -15.93
N THR A 9 -17.71 -51.84 -16.46
CA THR A 9 -16.84 -52.79 -17.17
C THR A 9 -15.93 -53.45 -16.13
N ILE A 10 -16.11 -54.75 -15.93
CA ILE A 10 -15.38 -55.54 -14.94
C ILE A 10 -14.46 -56.52 -15.65
N LEU A 11 -13.16 -56.47 -15.33
CA LEU A 11 -12.18 -57.43 -15.82
C LEU A 11 -12.14 -58.65 -14.88
N ILE A 12 -12.31 -59.85 -15.42
CA ILE A 12 -12.20 -61.11 -14.72
C ILE A 12 -10.93 -61.83 -15.23
N ALA A 13 -9.94 -61.96 -14.33
CA ALA A 13 -8.72 -62.73 -14.58
C ALA A 13 -8.77 -64.01 -13.76
N GLU A 14 -8.92 -65.14 -14.44
CA GLU A 14 -9.09 -66.48 -13.87
C GLU A 14 -8.57 -67.50 -14.89
N ASP A 15 -7.72 -68.42 -14.49
CA ASP A 15 -7.12 -69.41 -15.41
C ASP A 15 -8.07 -70.58 -15.72
N SER A 16 -8.93 -70.97 -14.75
CA SER A 16 -9.96 -71.96 -14.99
C SER A 16 -11.06 -71.45 -15.93
N ALA A 17 -11.20 -72.08 -17.09
CA ALA A 17 -12.24 -71.70 -18.05
C ALA A 17 -13.65 -71.86 -17.50
N ALA A 18 -13.89 -72.85 -16.63
CA ALA A 18 -15.19 -73.08 -15.97
C ALA A 18 -15.51 -71.97 -14.96
N ASP A 19 -14.56 -71.61 -14.11
CA ASP A 19 -14.75 -70.55 -13.10
C ASP A 19 -14.86 -69.18 -13.77
N ARG A 20 -14.07 -68.90 -14.79
CA ARG A 20 -14.14 -67.67 -15.60
C ARG A 20 -15.50 -67.51 -16.28
N MET A 21 -16.09 -68.63 -16.80
CA MET A 21 -17.44 -68.62 -17.39
C MET A 21 -18.52 -68.40 -16.35
N LEU A 22 -18.41 -69.06 -15.16
CA LEU A 22 -19.32 -68.90 -14.05
C LEU A 22 -19.34 -67.46 -13.56
N LEU A 23 -18.20 -66.86 -13.25
CA LEU A 23 -18.06 -65.48 -12.84
C LEU A 23 -18.62 -64.50 -13.86
N SER A 24 -18.27 -64.72 -15.14
CA SER A 24 -18.79 -63.88 -16.24
C SER A 24 -20.31 -63.92 -16.32
N THR A 25 -20.92 -65.11 -16.07
CA THR A 25 -22.38 -65.24 -16.06
C THR A 25 -23.00 -64.51 -14.86
N ILE A 26 -22.41 -64.62 -13.67
CA ILE A 26 -22.88 -63.92 -12.47
C ILE A 26 -22.81 -62.42 -12.64
N VAL A 27 -21.70 -61.89 -13.12
CA VAL A 27 -21.44 -60.44 -13.30
C VAL A 27 -22.36 -59.86 -14.37
N ARG A 28 -22.55 -60.55 -15.52
CA ARG A 28 -23.49 -60.13 -16.57
C ARG A 28 -24.95 -60.13 -16.10
N ARG A 29 -25.36 -61.12 -15.29
CA ARG A 29 -26.72 -61.13 -14.68
C ARG A 29 -26.97 -59.93 -13.75
N GLN A 30 -25.91 -59.35 -13.19
CA GLN A 30 -25.99 -58.16 -12.36
C GLN A 30 -26.01 -56.86 -13.19
N GLY A 31 -25.97 -56.96 -14.53
CA GLY A 31 -26.07 -55.81 -15.44
C GLY A 31 -24.74 -55.17 -15.79
N HIS A 32 -23.60 -55.84 -15.51
CA HIS A 32 -22.27 -55.28 -15.80
C HIS A 32 -21.69 -55.88 -17.10
N GLU A 33 -20.78 -55.13 -17.73
CA GLU A 33 -19.98 -55.60 -18.86
C GLU A 33 -18.77 -56.41 -18.36
N VAL A 34 -18.37 -57.42 -19.10
CA VAL A 34 -17.30 -58.32 -18.67
C VAL A 34 -16.21 -58.42 -19.71
N LEU A 35 -14.98 -58.14 -19.29
CA LEU A 35 -13.74 -58.49 -19.96
C LEU A 35 -13.13 -59.73 -19.31
N THR A 36 -12.48 -60.60 -20.09
CA THR A 36 -11.88 -61.81 -19.55
C THR A 36 -10.42 -61.92 -19.91
N ALA A 37 -9.63 -62.47 -18.98
CA ALA A 37 -8.24 -62.82 -19.15
C ALA A 37 -7.97 -64.21 -18.54
N ALA A 38 -7.10 -65.02 -19.19
CA ALA A 38 -6.78 -66.35 -18.73
C ALA A 38 -5.52 -66.41 -17.84
N ASN A 39 -4.83 -65.29 -17.67
CA ASN A 39 -3.65 -65.15 -16.82
C ASN A 39 -3.40 -63.67 -16.50
N GLY A 40 -2.48 -63.40 -15.57
CA GLY A 40 -2.17 -62.03 -15.12
C GLY A 40 -1.57 -61.13 -16.23
N ALA A 41 -0.83 -61.68 -17.17
CA ALA A 41 -0.24 -60.92 -18.27
C ALA A 41 -1.33 -60.42 -19.24
N GLU A 42 -2.28 -61.27 -19.58
CA GLU A 42 -3.48 -60.89 -20.34
C GLU A 42 -4.32 -59.84 -19.59
N ALA A 43 -4.47 -60.01 -18.28
CA ALA A 43 -5.21 -59.05 -17.44
C ALA A 43 -4.58 -57.67 -17.50
N VAL A 44 -3.27 -57.55 -17.32
CA VAL A 44 -2.56 -56.26 -17.43
C VAL A 44 -2.69 -55.67 -18.86
N LYS A 45 -2.61 -56.49 -19.91
CA LYS A 45 -2.82 -56.03 -21.31
C LYS A 45 -4.25 -55.51 -21.51
N ALA A 46 -5.27 -56.27 -21.06
CA ALA A 46 -6.68 -55.88 -21.14
C ALA A 46 -6.94 -54.58 -20.37
N PHE A 47 -6.38 -54.44 -19.16
CA PHE A 47 -6.47 -53.20 -18.37
C PHE A 47 -5.87 -51.99 -19.11
N ARG A 48 -4.72 -52.12 -19.71
CA ARG A 48 -4.08 -51.04 -20.48
C ARG A 48 -4.95 -50.57 -21.65
N GLN A 49 -5.60 -51.53 -22.35
CA GLN A 49 -6.37 -51.26 -23.56
C GLN A 49 -7.77 -50.71 -23.29
N GLN A 50 -8.46 -51.26 -22.29
CA GLN A 50 -9.90 -51.05 -22.10
C GLN A 50 -10.28 -50.34 -20.78
N ARG A 51 -9.31 -50.13 -19.87
CA ARG A 51 -9.49 -49.37 -18.62
C ARG A 51 -10.74 -49.77 -17.85
N PRO A 52 -10.89 -51.06 -17.45
CA PRO A 52 -12.05 -51.51 -16.63
C PRO A 52 -12.10 -50.80 -15.30
N GLN A 53 -13.32 -50.63 -14.75
CA GLN A 53 -13.58 -49.91 -13.50
C GLN A 53 -13.42 -50.77 -12.25
N LEU A 54 -13.40 -52.12 -12.39
CA LEU A 54 -13.21 -53.08 -11.31
C LEU A 54 -12.51 -54.33 -11.87
N VAL A 55 -11.68 -54.97 -11.08
CA VAL A 55 -10.99 -56.20 -11.43
C VAL A 55 -11.33 -57.31 -10.43
N LEU A 56 -11.75 -58.44 -10.93
CA LEU A 56 -11.81 -59.72 -10.19
C LEU A 56 -10.58 -60.52 -10.60
N MET A 57 -9.70 -60.86 -9.65
CA MET A 57 -8.36 -61.38 -9.94
C MET A 57 -8.12 -62.66 -9.18
N ASP A 58 -7.94 -63.77 -9.86
CA ASP A 58 -7.44 -65.00 -9.18
C ASP A 58 -6.00 -64.76 -8.68
N ALA A 59 -5.75 -65.16 -7.45
CA ALA A 59 -4.43 -65.00 -6.84
C ALA A 59 -3.37 -65.90 -7.51
N MET A 60 -3.76 -67.10 -7.97
CA MET A 60 -2.83 -68.09 -8.48
C MET A 60 -3.14 -68.41 -9.95
N MET A 61 -2.36 -67.88 -10.85
CA MET A 61 -2.51 -68.07 -12.29
C MET A 61 -1.16 -68.41 -12.94
N PRO A 62 -1.14 -69.17 -14.08
CA PRO A 62 0.07 -69.39 -14.83
C PRO A 62 0.59 -68.12 -15.52
N VAL A 63 1.86 -68.15 -15.95
CA VAL A 63 2.55 -67.08 -16.68
C VAL A 63 2.85 -65.85 -15.83
N MET A 64 1.84 -65.26 -15.18
CA MET A 64 1.91 -64.19 -14.22
C MET A 64 0.81 -64.38 -13.19
N ASP A 65 1.19 -64.40 -11.91
CA ASP A 65 0.24 -64.54 -10.82
C ASP A 65 -0.60 -63.26 -10.61
N GLY A 66 -1.69 -63.39 -9.82
CA GLY A 66 -2.58 -62.24 -9.58
C GLY A 66 -1.94 -61.15 -8.74
N PHE A 67 -0.99 -61.46 -7.86
CA PHE A 67 -0.31 -60.48 -7.02
C PHE A 67 0.55 -59.54 -7.87
N GLU A 68 1.33 -60.04 -8.79
CA GLU A 68 2.14 -59.24 -9.69
C GLU A 68 1.27 -58.45 -10.68
N ALA A 69 0.20 -59.09 -11.21
CA ALA A 69 -0.75 -58.42 -12.08
C ALA A 69 -1.44 -57.23 -11.35
N ALA A 70 -1.85 -57.40 -10.09
CA ALA A 70 -2.46 -56.35 -9.29
C ALA A 70 -1.51 -55.15 -9.08
N ARG A 71 -0.25 -55.39 -8.71
CA ARG A 71 0.77 -54.33 -8.59
C ARG A 71 0.91 -53.52 -9.86
N ARG A 72 1.02 -54.21 -11.00
CA ARG A 72 1.15 -53.52 -12.32
C ARG A 72 -0.10 -52.76 -12.70
N ILE A 73 -1.29 -53.29 -12.40
CA ILE A 73 -2.56 -52.60 -12.67
C ILE A 73 -2.66 -51.31 -11.79
N LYS A 74 -2.32 -51.39 -10.50
CA LYS A 74 -2.32 -50.22 -9.63
C LYS A 74 -1.38 -49.11 -10.08
N VAL A 75 -0.17 -49.48 -10.51
CA VAL A 75 0.76 -48.50 -11.12
C VAL A 75 0.18 -47.86 -12.40
N LEU A 76 -0.45 -48.68 -13.26
CA LEU A 76 -1.09 -48.17 -14.48
C LEU A 76 -2.33 -47.33 -14.25
N ALA A 77 -3.05 -47.57 -13.15
CA ALA A 77 -4.24 -46.82 -12.75
C ALA A 77 -3.89 -45.41 -12.26
N GLY A 78 -2.69 -45.19 -11.67
CA GLY A 78 -2.24 -43.91 -11.14
C GLY A 78 -3.13 -43.44 -9.99
N GLU A 79 -3.62 -42.18 -10.05
CA GLU A 79 -4.51 -41.62 -9.01
C GLU A 79 -5.96 -42.16 -9.08
N THR A 80 -6.35 -42.82 -10.19
CA THR A 80 -7.70 -43.36 -10.34
C THR A 80 -7.84 -44.66 -9.57
N LEU A 81 -8.80 -44.71 -8.65
CA LEU A 81 -9.10 -45.98 -7.94
C LEU A 81 -9.74 -46.97 -8.88
N VAL A 82 -9.04 -48.07 -9.09
CA VAL A 82 -9.58 -49.26 -9.73
C VAL A 82 -9.56 -50.39 -8.69
N PRO A 83 -10.71 -50.72 -8.07
CA PRO A 83 -10.77 -51.76 -7.07
C PRO A 83 -10.40 -53.12 -7.67
N ILE A 84 -9.58 -53.89 -6.91
CA ILE A 84 -9.20 -55.28 -7.23
C ILE A 84 -9.72 -56.16 -6.12
N ILE A 85 -10.63 -57.07 -6.47
CA ILE A 85 -11.15 -58.13 -5.56
C ILE A 85 -10.42 -59.41 -5.91
N PHE A 86 -9.59 -59.91 -4.98
CA PHE A 86 -8.93 -61.21 -5.18
C PHE A 86 -9.91 -62.35 -4.99
N LEU A 87 -9.80 -63.33 -5.91
CA LEU A 87 -10.52 -64.62 -5.88
C LEU A 87 -9.54 -65.66 -5.38
N THR A 88 -9.85 -66.33 -4.27
CA THR A 88 -8.85 -67.20 -3.65
C THR A 88 -9.48 -68.43 -2.98
N SER A 89 -8.81 -69.57 -3.08
CA SER A 89 -9.08 -70.76 -2.24
C SER A 89 -8.26 -70.76 -0.95
N LEU A 90 -7.40 -69.74 -0.75
CA LEU A 90 -6.54 -69.64 0.41
C LEU A 90 -7.36 -69.07 1.59
N THR A 91 -7.39 -69.84 2.71
CA THR A 91 -8.10 -69.45 3.92
C THR A 91 -7.15 -68.99 5.05
N GLU A 92 -5.85 -69.08 4.82
CA GLU A 92 -4.83 -68.72 5.80
C GLU A 92 -4.68 -67.20 5.89
N SER A 93 -4.53 -66.68 7.12
CA SER A 93 -4.42 -65.25 7.38
C SER A 93 -3.24 -64.58 6.64
N GLU A 94 -2.12 -65.27 6.47
CA GLU A 94 -0.94 -64.77 5.74
C GLU A 94 -1.20 -64.59 4.23
N ALA A 95 -2.00 -65.48 3.62
CA ALA A 95 -2.35 -65.35 2.22
C ALA A 95 -3.30 -64.19 1.96
N LEU A 96 -4.20 -63.89 2.89
CA LEU A 96 -5.08 -62.71 2.84
C LEU A 96 -4.29 -61.41 2.99
N ALA A 97 -3.30 -61.39 3.90
CA ALA A 97 -2.40 -60.24 4.04
C ALA A 97 -1.63 -59.95 2.73
N ARG A 98 -1.13 -61.00 2.06
CA ARG A 98 -0.44 -60.85 0.74
C ARG A 98 -1.35 -60.29 -0.35
N CYS A 99 -2.65 -60.60 -0.34
CA CYS A 99 -3.61 -59.97 -1.28
C CYS A 99 -3.69 -58.46 -1.09
N LEU A 100 -3.76 -57.98 0.15
CA LEU A 100 -3.83 -56.55 0.47
C LEU A 100 -2.50 -55.85 0.17
N GLU A 101 -1.36 -56.44 0.54
CA GLU A 101 -0.03 -55.91 0.25
C GLU A 101 0.25 -55.81 -1.25
N ALA A 102 -0.31 -56.67 -2.07
CA ALA A 102 -0.21 -56.63 -3.53
C ALA A 102 -1.08 -55.50 -4.16
N GLY A 103 -1.85 -54.76 -3.36
CA GLY A 103 -2.75 -53.71 -3.81
C GLY A 103 -4.18 -54.17 -4.07
N GLY A 104 -4.58 -55.35 -3.56
CA GLY A 104 -5.99 -55.75 -3.53
C GLY A 104 -6.79 -54.91 -2.53
N ASP A 105 -8.00 -54.57 -2.87
CA ASP A 105 -8.90 -53.77 -2.04
C ASP A 105 -9.85 -54.67 -1.25
N ASP A 106 -10.05 -55.91 -1.71
CA ASP A 106 -10.90 -56.90 -1.03
C ASP A 106 -10.57 -58.31 -1.56
N PHE A 107 -11.16 -59.33 -0.97
CA PHE A 107 -11.04 -60.72 -1.42
C PHE A 107 -12.38 -61.49 -1.33
N LEU A 108 -12.51 -62.56 -2.10
CA LEU A 108 -13.66 -63.48 -2.11
C LEU A 108 -13.17 -64.93 -2.17
N ALA A 109 -13.57 -65.74 -1.18
CA ALA A 109 -13.23 -67.15 -1.12
C ALA A 109 -14.02 -67.99 -2.14
N LYS A 110 -13.35 -68.97 -2.76
CA LYS A 110 -13.99 -70.05 -3.54
C LYS A 110 -14.62 -71.11 -2.58
N PRO A 111 -15.83 -71.65 -2.85
CA PRO A 111 -16.67 -71.38 -4.04
C PRO A 111 -17.46 -70.09 -3.94
N TYR A 112 -17.71 -69.46 -5.07
CA TYR A 112 -18.26 -68.10 -5.18
C TYR A 112 -19.73 -68.03 -4.75
N ASN A 113 -20.01 -67.18 -3.79
CA ASN A 113 -21.37 -66.82 -3.42
C ASN A 113 -21.83 -65.59 -4.21
N GLN A 114 -22.85 -65.75 -5.05
CA GLN A 114 -23.37 -64.69 -5.93
C GLN A 114 -23.84 -63.45 -5.16
N VAL A 115 -24.43 -63.61 -3.97
CA VAL A 115 -24.95 -62.49 -3.15
C VAL A 115 -23.79 -61.71 -2.57
N ILE A 116 -22.76 -62.40 -2.04
CA ILE A 116 -21.57 -61.75 -1.49
C ILE A 116 -20.79 -61.03 -2.57
N LEU A 117 -20.55 -61.63 -3.74
CA LEU A 117 -19.87 -60.99 -4.87
C LEU A 117 -20.59 -59.71 -5.28
N GLY A 118 -21.91 -59.76 -5.44
CA GLY A 118 -22.70 -58.60 -5.79
C GLY A 118 -22.64 -57.48 -4.74
N ALA A 119 -22.65 -57.82 -3.46
CA ALA A 119 -22.49 -56.83 -2.38
C ALA A 119 -21.10 -56.16 -2.41
N LYS A 120 -20.03 -56.96 -2.63
CA LYS A 120 -18.65 -56.44 -2.74
C LYS A 120 -18.47 -55.56 -3.97
N ILE A 121 -18.97 -55.94 -5.13
CA ILE A 121 -18.94 -55.10 -6.34
C ILE A 121 -19.61 -53.74 -6.07
N LYS A 122 -20.83 -53.76 -5.46
CA LYS A 122 -21.54 -52.49 -5.12
C LYS A 122 -20.77 -51.62 -4.13
N ALA A 123 -20.14 -52.25 -3.11
CA ALA A 123 -19.33 -51.52 -2.14
C ALA A 123 -18.10 -50.84 -2.80
N MET A 124 -17.41 -51.58 -3.66
CA MET A 124 -16.23 -51.09 -4.39
C MET A 124 -16.60 -50.01 -5.41
N ASP A 125 -17.71 -50.14 -6.12
CA ASP A 125 -18.18 -49.07 -7.01
C ASP A 125 -18.53 -47.77 -6.25
N ARG A 126 -19.16 -47.90 -5.08
CA ARG A 126 -19.42 -46.75 -4.23
C ARG A 126 -18.11 -46.05 -3.80
N LEU A 127 -17.09 -46.83 -3.39
CA LEU A 127 -15.77 -46.28 -3.01
C LEU A 127 -15.11 -45.55 -4.19
N ARG A 128 -15.12 -46.18 -5.38
CA ARG A 128 -14.59 -45.62 -6.62
C ARG A 128 -15.25 -44.28 -6.97
N ARG A 129 -16.59 -44.21 -6.89
CA ARG A 129 -17.36 -42.99 -7.17
C ARG A 129 -17.06 -41.90 -6.15
N LEU A 130 -16.94 -42.22 -4.87
CA LEU A 130 -16.58 -41.25 -3.83
C LEU A 130 -15.20 -40.66 -4.08
N GLN A 131 -14.21 -41.51 -4.40
CA GLN A 131 -12.87 -41.00 -4.71
C GLN A 131 -12.86 -40.13 -5.98
N ALA A 132 -13.55 -40.54 -7.04
CA ALA A 132 -13.66 -39.73 -8.26
C ALA A 132 -14.25 -38.35 -7.98
N THR A 133 -15.29 -38.28 -7.11
CA THR A 133 -15.89 -37.01 -6.67
C THR A 133 -14.90 -36.14 -5.89
N VAL A 134 -14.13 -36.73 -4.98
CA VAL A 134 -13.10 -36.00 -4.20
C VAL A 134 -12.03 -35.43 -5.09
N LEU A 135 -11.51 -36.19 -6.07
CA LEU A 135 -10.53 -35.72 -7.03
C LEU A 135 -11.08 -34.58 -7.88
N GLN A 136 -12.31 -34.70 -8.37
CA GLN A 136 -12.97 -33.64 -9.14
C GLN A 136 -13.14 -32.36 -8.31
N GLN A 137 -13.56 -32.48 -7.05
CA GLN A 137 -13.70 -31.32 -6.16
C GLN A 137 -12.34 -30.66 -5.87
N ARG A 138 -11.29 -31.47 -5.63
CA ARG A 138 -9.92 -30.97 -5.47
C ARG A 138 -9.49 -30.13 -6.66
N ASP A 139 -9.68 -30.66 -7.87
CA ASP A 139 -9.27 -29.98 -9.10
C ASP A 139 -10.09 -28.70 -9.36
N GLN A 140 -11.39 -28.70 -9.02
CA GLN A 140 -12.23 -27.51 -9.10
C GLN A 140 -11.77 -26.44 -8.10
N ILE A 141 -11.47 -26.83 -6.84
CA ILE A 141 -10.96 -25.90 -5.82
C ILE A 141 -9.63 -25.31 -6.26
N ALA A 142 -8.71 -26.14 -6.78
CA ALA A 142 -7.41 -25.67 -7.28
C ALA A 142 -7.56 -24.63 -8.40
N LYS A 143 -8.41 -24.90 -9.39
CA LYS A 143 -8.69 -23.98 -10.50
C LYS A 143 -9.35 -22.67 -10.00
N HIS A 144 -10.29 -22.78 -9.08
CA HIS A 144 -10.96 -21.60 -8.54
C HIS A 144 -10.00 -20.76 -7.71
N HIS A 145 -9.13 -21.40 -6.93
CA HIS A 145 -8.09 -20.70 -6.16
C HIS A 145 -7.10 -19.96 -7.08
N GLU A 146 -6.64 -20.61 -8.15
CA GLU A 146 -5.76 -19.99 -9.14
C GLU A 146 -6.42 -18.77 -9.82
N TYR A 147 -7.69 -18.89 -10.17
CA TYR A 147 -8.48 -17.79 -10.74
C TYR A 147 -8.55 -16.59 -9.79
N LEU A 148 -8.91 -16.82 -8.51
CA LEU A 148 -8.97 -15.77 -7.49
C LEU A 148 -7.62 -15.09 -7.24
N LEU A 149 -6.53 -15.87 -7.19
CA LEU A 149 -5.18 -15.30 -7.06
C LEU A 149 -4.81 -14.41 -8.25
N ASN A 150 -5.22 -14.80 -9.46
CA ASN A 150 -4.95 -13.97 -10.63
C ASN A 150 -5.75 -12.66 -10.62
N GLU A 151 -7.03 -12.68 -10.22
CA GLU A 151 -7.83 -11.46 -10.04
C GLU A 151 -7.20 -10.52 -9.01
N GLN A 152 -6.75 -11.07 -7.86
CA GLN A 152 -6.07 -10.28 -6.83
C GLN A 152 -4.75 -9.67 -7.33
N ARG A 153 -3.97 -10.40 -8.16
CA ARG A 153 -2.73 -9.86 -8.76
C ARG A 153 -3.00 -8.68 -9.70
N VAL A 154 -4.07 -8.76 -10.50
CA VAL A 154 -4.46 -7.66 -11.38
C VAL A 154 -4.88 -6.43 -10.55
N ALA A 155 -5.70 -6.64 -9.53
CA ALA A 155 -6.12 -5.57 -8.62
C ALA A 155 -4.90 -4.93 -7.91
N LYS A 156 -3.93 -5.75 -7.45
CA LYS A 156 -2.67 -5.26 -6.86
C LYS A 156 -1.87 -4.40 -7.84
N ALA A 157 -1.74 -4.82 -9.09
CA ALA A 157 -0.99 -4.05 -10.08
C ALA A 157 -1.62 -2.67 -10.36
N VAL A 158 -2.95 -2.54 -10.28
CA VAL A 158 -3.65 -1.25 -10.36
C VAL A 158 -3.40 -0.42 -9.11
N PHE A 159 -3.52 -1.02 -7.92
CA PHE A 159 -3.25 -0.38 -6.64
C PHE A 159 -1.83 0.18 -6.56
N ASP A 160 -0.82 -0.64 -6.89
CA ASP A 160 0.59 -0.25 -6.85
C ASP A 160 0.89 0.96 -7.76
N LYS A 161 0.23 1.07 -8.92
CA LYS A 161 0.37 2.23 -9.80
C LYS A 161 -0.19 3.52 -9.19
N VAL A 162 -1.25 3.45 -8.42
CA VAL A 162 -1.86 4.60 -7.77
C VAL A 162 -1.08 4.97 -6.50
N ALA A 163 -0.77 3.98 -5.66
CA ALA A 163 -0.07 4.19 -4.41
C ALA A 163 1.38 4.66 -4.61
N HIS A 164 2.07 4.21 -5.65
CA HIS A 164 3.47 4.55 -5.90
C HIS A 164 3.67 5.59 -7.04
N SER A 165 2.68 6.45 -7.27
CA SER A 165 2.79 7.49 -8.31
C SER A 165 3.62 8.71 -7.92
N GLY A 166 4.14 8.75 -6.69
CA GLY A 166 4.86 9.90 -6.12
C GLY A 166 6.38 9.83 -6.19
N CYS A 167 7.05 10.45 -5.21
CA CYS A 167 8.50 10.60 -5.16
C CYS A 167 9.20 9.72 -4.10
N LEU A 168 8.69 8.52 -3.82
CA LEU A 168 9.30 7.59 -2.86
C LEU A 168 10.76 7.21 -3.20
N SER A 169 11.15 7.35 -4.46
CA SER A 169 12.54 7.15 -4.92
C SER A 169 13.45 8.37 -4.74
N ALA A 170 12.98 9.42 -4.06
CA ALA A 170 13.79 10.60 -3.79
C ALA A 170 15.00 10.24 -2.90
N PRO A 171 16.18 10.89 -3.10
CA PRO A 171 17.42 10.52 -2.42
C PRO A 171 17.38 10.74 -0.90
N ASN A 172 16.42 11.50 -0.40
CA ASN A 172 16.21 11.80 1.01
C ASN A 172 15.18 10.89 1.68
N ILE A 173 14.66 9.88 0.99
CA ILE A 173 13.70 8.92 1.52
C ILE A 173 14.33 7.52 1.52
N ARG A 174 14.26 6.85 2.66
CA ARG A 174 14.48 5.41 2.79
C ARG A 174 13.24 4.79 3.40
N TYR A 175 12.83 3.64 2.93
CA TYR A 175 11.65 2.98 3.49
C TYR A 175 11.76 1.47 3.44
N LEU A 176 11.09 0.83 4.40
CA LEU A 176 10.84 -0.60 4.46
C LEU A 176 9.33 -0.82 4.44
N GLN A 177 8.86 -1.69 3.55
CA GLN A 177 7.49 -2.19 3.56
C GLN A 177 7.52 -3.71 3.38
N SER A 178 7.06 -4.43 4.39
CA SER A 178 6.99 -5.89 4.40
C SER A 178 5.54 -6.32 4.61
N PRO A 179 4.78 -6.57 3.54
CA PRO A 179 3.37 -6.90 3.65
C PRO A 179 3.17 -8.30 4.24
N TYR A 180 2.18 -8.45 5.11
CA TYR A 180 1.71 -9.73 5.63
C TYR A 180 0.88 -10.51 4.60
N ALA A 181 0.06 -9.84 3.82
CA ALA A 181 -0.81 -10.41 2.80
C ALA A 181 -0.41 -9.93 1.39
N LEU A 182 -1.17 -10.33 0.36
CA LEU A 182 -0.94 -9.87 -1.02
C LEU A 182 -1.05 -8.35 -1.15
N PHE A 183 -1.98 -7.74 -0.44
CA PHE A 183 -2.13 -6.29 -0.30
C PHE A 183 -1.62 -5.88 1.09
N ASN A 184 -0.84 -4.82 1.12
CA ASN A 184 -0.40 -4.17 2.34
C ASN A 184 -1.56 -3.36 2.94
N GLY A 185 -1.81 -3.45 4.25
CA GLY A 185 -2.70 -2.56 4.99
C GLY A 185 -2.05 -1.19 5.19
N ASP A 186 -0.72 -1.18 5.27
CA ASP A 186 0.06 0.04 5.35
C ASP A 186 0.19 0.74 4.01
N LEU A 187 0.03 2.05 4.01
CA LEU A 187 0.14 2.93 2.86
C LEU A 187 1.24 3.97 3.09
N LEU A 188 2.23 4.02 2.20
CA LEU A 188 3.27 5.03 2.21
C LEU A 188 3.19 5.88 0.94
N LEU A 189 3.01 7.19 1.11
CA LEU A 189 2.91 8.16 0.02
C LEU A 189 3.93 9.27 0.22
N ALA A 190 4.54 9.76 -0.87
CA ALA A 190 5.39 10.93 -0.85
C ALA A 190 5.23 11.73 -2.15
N ALA A 191 5.14 13.06 -2.04
CA ALA A 191 5.04 13.94 -3.20
C ALA A 191 5.61 15.32 -2.90
N PHE A 192 6.17 15.96 -3.92
CA PHE A 192 6.57 17.37 -3.83
C PHE A 192 5.38 18.30 -4.07
N THR A 193 5.33 19.37 -3.28
CA THR A 193 4.47 20.51 -3.57
C THR A 193 5.06 21.37 -4.70
N PRO A 194 4.29 22.25 -5.33
CA PRO A 194 4.84 23.21 -6.29
C PRO A 194 5.92 24.14 -5.71
N ALA A 195 5.93 24.33 -4.39
CA ALA A 195 6.97 25.10 -3.70
C ALA A 195 8.29 24.35 -3.54
N GLY A 196 8.31 23.05 -3.84
CA GLY A 196 9.45 22.19 -3.60
C GLY A 196 9.51 21.60 -2.19
N ASP A 197 8.52 21.87 -1.32
CA ASP A 197 8.36 21.17 -0.04
C ASP A 197 7.88 19.73 -0.30
N MET A 198 8.16 18.81 0.62
CA MET A 198 7.80 17.41 0.45
C MET A 198 6.74 17.00 1.47
N HIS A 199 5.61 16.49 0.99
CA HIS A 199 4.63 15.79 1.82
C HIS A 199 4.94 14.30 1.85
N VAL A 200 4.89 13.70 3.05
CA VAL A 200 4.99 12.25 3.25
C VAL A 200 3.86 11.83 4.18
N LEU A 201 3.21 10.71 3.84
CA LEU A 201 2.17 10.11 4.65
C LEU A 201 2.48 8.63 4.82
N LEU A 202 2.55 8.19 6.07
CA LEU A 202 2.47 6.79 6.46
C LEU A 202 1.10 6.58 7.11
N GLY A 203 0.32 5.65 6.55
CA GLY A 203 -1.01 5.32 7.02
C GLY A 203 -1.16 3.82 7.19
N ASP A 204 -1.94 3.41 8.19
CA ASP A 204 -2.31 2.05 8.47
C ASP A 204 -3.83 1.94 8.56
N PHE A 205 -4.42 1.10 7.72
CA PHE A 205 -5.86 0.84 7.71
C PHE A 205 -6.19 -0.33 8.64
N THR A 206 -7.26 -0.18 9.42
CA THR A 206 -7.79 -1.29 10.22
C THR A 206 -8.04 -2.51 9.37
N GLY A 207 -7.38 -3.62 9.70
CA GLY A 207 -7.41 -4.88 8.96
C GLY A 207 -6.40 -4.90 7.81
N HIS A 208 -6.25 -6.06 7.20
CA HIS A 208 -5.24 -6.31 6.17
C HIS A 208 -5.88 -6.76 4.85
N GLY A 209 -5.11 -6.74 3.78
CA GLY A 209 -5.50 -7.28 2.49
C GLY A 209 -6.38 -6.34 1.65
N LEU A 210 -7.27 -6.93 0.84
CA LEU A 210 -8.07 -6.18 -0.14
C LEU A 210 -8.96 -5.06 0.45
N PRO A 211 -9.65 -5.23 1.60
CA PRO A 211 -10.46 -4.16 2.18
C PRO A 211 -9.65 -2.90 2.51
N ALA A 212 -8.45 -3.05 3.08
CA ALA A 212 -7.54 -1.95 3.38
C ALA A 212 -7.08 -1.24 2.09
N ALA A 213 -6.71 -1.98 1.05
CA ALA A 213 -6.31 -1.44 -0.24
C ALA A 213 -7.40 -0.61 -0.92
N VAL A 214 -8.67 -1.01 -0.81
CA VAL A 214 -9.82 -0.24 -1.35
C VAL A 214 -9.95 1.12 -0.64
N GLY A 215 -9.71 1.18 0.66
CA GLY A 215 -9.70 2.43 1.42
C GLY A 215 -8.50 3.34 1.09
N ALA A 216 -7.35 2.75 0.80
CA ALA A 216 -6.11 3.47 0.51
C ALA A 216 -6.14 4.21 -0.84
N MET A 217 -6.83 3.69 -1.87
CA MET A 217 -6.90 4.35 -3.19
C MET A 217 -7.49 5.77 -3.15
N PRO A 218 -8.68 6.01 -2.56
CA PRO A 218 -9.24 7.36 -2.45
C PRO A 218 -8.38 8.31 -1.60
N LEU A 219 -7.68 7.77 -0.60
CA LEU A 219 -6.76 8.55 0.22
C LEU A 219 -5.55 9.00 -0.60
N ALA A 220 -4.94 8.10 -1.38
CA ALA A 220 -3.84 8.41 -2.27
C ALA A 220 -4.24 9.45 -3.34
N GLU A 221 -5.44 9.33 -3.94
CA GLU A 221 -5.98 10.30 -4.89
C GLU A 221 -6.05 11.71 -4.28
N VAL A 222 -6.60 11.85 -3.07
CA VAL A 222 -6.68 13.13 -2.37
C VAL A 222 -5.29 13.65 -2.04
N PHE A 223 -4.41 12.80 -1.49
CA PHE A 223 -3.05 13.17 -1.14
C PHE A 223 -2.29 13.76 -2.34
N TYR A 224 -2.20 13.02 -3.43
CA TYR A 224 -1.47 13.48 -4.62
C TYR A 224 -2.14 14.70 -5.27
N GLY A 225 -3.46 14.69 -5.40
CA GLY A 225 -4.21 15.77 -6.01
C GLY A 225 -4.11 17.09 -5.24
N MET A 226 -4.16 17.05 -3.91
CA MET A 226 -4.04 18.23 -3.06
C MET A 226 -2.59 18.73 -2.99
N THR A 227 -1.63 17.82 -2.84
CA THR A 227 -0.19 18.17 -2.82
C THR A 227 0.24 18.83 -4.12
N ALA A 228 -0.13 18.29 -5.27
CA ALA A 228 0.19 18.85 -6.58
C ALA A 228 -0.40 20.26 -6.80
N LYS A 229 -1.50 20.58 -6.12
CA LYS A 229 -2.12 21.92 -6.14
C LYS A 229 -1.52 22.89 -5.12
N GLY A 230 -0.61 22.43 -4.25
CA GLY A 230 0.05 23.25 -3.24
C GLY A 230 -0.77 23.50 -1.97
N TYR A 231 -1.76 22.65 -1.69
CA TYR A 231 -2.46 22.70 -0.39
C TYR A 231 -1.52 22.27 0.74
N GLY A 232 -1.71 22.87 1.92
CA GLY A 232 -0.97 22.49 3.13
C GLY A 232 -1.48 21.21 3.78
N LEU A 233 -0.79 20.80 4.88
CA LEU A 233 -1.16 19.60 5.61
C LEU A 233 -2.60 19.64 6.11
N SER A 234 -2.98 20.72 6.79
CA SER A 234 -4.30 20.87 7.41
C SER A 234 -5.46 20.73 6.42
N GLU A 235 -5.36 21.37 5.25
CA GLU A 235 -6.39 21.26 4.21
C GLU A 235 -6.45 19.86 3.62
N THR A 236 -5.28 19.26 3.36
CA THR A 236 -5.19 17.90 2.81
C THR A 236 -5.75 16.87 3.78
N LEU A 237 -5.43 16.98 5.08
CA LEU A 237 -5.95 16.11 6.14
C LEU A 237 -7.47 16.22 6.29
N ARG A 238 -8.03 17.44 6.23
CA ARG A 238 -9.49 17.65 6.28
C ARG A 238 -10.21 16.96 5.12
N GLU A 239 -9.68 17.10 3.90
CA GLU A 239 -10.30 16.47 2.73
C GLU A 239 -10.16 14.95 2.77
N MET A 240 -8.99 14.42 3.19
CA MET A 240 -8.79 12.98 3.39
C MET A 240 -9.75 12.42 4.43
N ASN A 241 -9.88 13.06 5.60
CA ASN A 241 -10.83 12.63 6.63
C ASN A 241 -12.28 12.67 6.13
N ALA A 242 -12.68 13.74 5.45
CA ALA A 242 -14.04 13.86 4.89
C ALA A 242 -14.33 12.78 3.83
N LYS A 243 -13.36 12.48 2.98
CA LYS A 243 -13.47 11.42 1.95
C LYS A 243 -13.60 10.05 2.64
N LEU A 244 -12.70 9.70 3.57
CA LEU A 244 -12.71 8.41 4.26
C LEU A 244 -13.99 8.23 5.10
N LYS A 245 -14.43 9.25 5.85
CA LYS A 245 -15.66 9.20 6.64
C LYS A 245 -16.90 8.89 5.80
N ARG A 246 -16.90 9.31 4.53
CA ARG A 246 -18.02 9.08 3.60
C ARG A 246 -18.01 7.69 2.99
N ILE A 247 -16.83 7.10 2.76
CA ILE A 247 -16.71 5.87 1.96
C ILE A 247 -16.41 4.63 2.79
N LEU A 248 -15.74 4.76 3.95
CA LEU A 248 -15.39 3.61 4.77
C LEU A 248 -16.61 3.12 5.58
N PRO A 249 -16.74 1.79 5.78
CA PRO A 249 -17.64 1.22 6.77
C PRO A 249 -17.38 1.77 8.18
N VAL A 250 -18.35 1.63 9.09
CA VAL A 250 -18.28 2.22 10.45
C VAL A 250 -17.07 1.72 11.25
N ASP A 251 -16.66 0.48 11.02
CA ASP A 251 -15.56 -0.17 11.77
C ASP A 251 -14.18 0.00 11.10
N MET A 252 -14.11 0.75 10.00
CA MET A 252 -12.87 1.00 9.28
C MET A 252 -12.41 2.45 9.42
N PHE A 253 -11.13 2.62 9.69
CA PHE A 253 -10.45 3.92 9.77
C PHE A 253 -8.98 3.75 9.35
N CYS A 254 -8.27 4.86 9.26
CA CYS A 254 -6.85 4.86 8.92
C CYS A 254 -6.08 5.61 10.01
N CYS A 255 -5.26 4.91 10.78
CA CYS A 255 -4.20 5.54 11.57
C CYS A 255 -3.21 6.16 10.59
N ALA A 256 -2.79 7.40 10.82
CA ALA A 256 -1.88 8.06 9.88
C ALA A 256 -0.97 9.06 10.55
N THR A 257 0.28 9.12 10.08
CA THR A 257 1.17 10.26 10.31
C THR A 257 1.44 10.93 8.99
N MET A 258 1.18 12.23 8.91
CA MET A 258 1.49 13.04 7.74
C MET A 258 2.47 14.14 8.12
N LEU A 259 3.49 14.33 7.29
CA LEU A 259 4.47 15.41 7.47
C LEU A 259 4.65 16.25 6.20
N CYS A 260 5.06 17.52 6.40
CA CYS A 260 5.56 18.41 5.37
C CYS A 260 6.99 18.81 5.73
N LEU A 261 7.94 18.39 4.92
CA LEU A 261 9.34 18.79 5.04
C LEU A 261 9.60 20.01 4.17
N SER A 262 9.92 21.14 4.80
CA SER A 262 10.28 22.37 4.10
C SER A 262 11.80 22.55 4.07
N PHE A 263 12.39 22.37 2.89
CA PHE A 263 13.84 22.51 2.69
C PHE A 263 14.30 23.98 2.83
N GLN A 264 13.45 24.91 2.44
CA GLN A 264 13.75 26.35 2.51
C GLN A 264 13.65 26.89 3.94
N ARG A 265 12.59 26.49 4.67
CA ARG A 265 12.35 26.92 6.06
C ARG A 265 13.15 26.11 7.06
N ARG A 266 13.74 24.99 6.61
CA ARG A 266 14.44 24.01 7.45
C ARG A 266 13.56 23.58 8.64
N SER A 267 12.39 23.07 8.33
CA SER A 267 11.41 22.65 9.33
C SER A 267 10.58 21.49 8.82
N VAL A 268 10.08 20.69 9.76
CA VAL A 268 9.06 19.68 9.49
C VAL A 268 7.78 20.04 10.24
N GLU A 269 6.67 20.05 9.54
CA GLU A 269 5.33 20.15 10.08
C GLU A 269 4.73 18.75 10.12
N VAL A 270 4.14 18.35 11.26
CA VAL A 270 3.69 16.97 11.52
C VAL A 270 2.29 16.96 12.11
N TRP A 271 1.49 16.00 11.64
CA TRP A 271 0.23 15.58 12.23
C TRP A 271 0.27 14.07 12.44
N ASN A 272 -0.07 13.59 13.64
CA ASN A 272 -0.14 12.16 13.95
C ASN A 272 -1.51 11.83 14.56
N GLY A 273 -2.26 10.96 13.87
CA GLY A 273 -3.58 10.46 14.25
C GLY A 273 -3.59 8.95 14.39
N GLY A 274 -3.19 8.45 15.56
CA GLY A 274 -3.30 7.04 15.94
C GLY A 274 -2.12 6.15 15.56
N MET A 275 -1.09 6.66 14.88
CA MET A 275 0.14 5.90 14.61
C MET A 275 1.05 5.87 15.84
N PRO A 276 1.95 4.88 15.97
CA PRO A 276 3.02 4.92 16.96
C PRO A 276 3.82 6.22 16.90
N ASP A 277 4.51 6.55 17.99
CA ASP A 277 5.36 7.73 18.02
C ASP A 277 6.47 7.63 16.98
N GLY A 278 6.53 8.62 16.09
CA GLY A 278 7.68 8.85 15.23
C GLY A 278 8.80 9.57 15.99
N TYR A 279 9.95 9.76 15.37
CA TYR A 279 11.10 10.41 16.00
C TYR A 279 11.76 11.39 15.04
N LEU A 280 11.95 12.62 15.50
CA LEU A 280 12.88 13.57 14.89
C LEU A 280 14.25 13.38 15.54
N HIS A 281 15.24 12.92 14.78
CA HIS A 281 16.61 12.70 15.22
C HIS A 281 17.53 13.82 14.71
N SER A 282 18.10 14.59 15.63
CA SER A 282 19.09 15.62 15.33
C SER A 282 20.48 15.01 15.28
N ILE A 283 21.14 15.14 14.12
CA ILE A 283 22.51 14.64 13.96
C ILE A 283 23.50 15.42 14.81
N ALA A 284 23.30 16.73 14.94
CA ALA A 284 24.25 17.60 15.63
C ALA A 284 24.28 17.37 17.15
N SER A 285 23.13 17.11 17.78
CA SER A 285 23.01 16.91 19.22
C SER A 285 22.86 15.46 19.64
N GLY A 286 22.51 14.55 18.70
CA GLY A 286 22.07 13.18 19.00
C GLY A 286 20.73 13.11 19.73
N GLU A 287 20.05 14.24 19.89
CA GLU A 287 18.76 14.34 20.56
C GLU A 287 17.64 13.76 19.69
N ARG A 288 16.65 13.15 20.35
CA ARG A 288 15.47 12.57 19.72
C ARG A 288 14.23 13.21 20.29
N THR A 289 13.47 13.86 19.42
CA THR A 289 12.19 14.47 19.77
C THR A 289 11.08 13.53 19.31
N PRO A 290 10.22 13.01 20.21
CA PRO A 290 9.10 12.16 19.82
C PRO A 290 8.02 12.96 19.08
N LEU A 291 7.47 12.39 18.02
CA LEU A 291 6.35 12.92 17.24
C LEU A 291 5.08 12.16 17.65
N THR A 292 4.52 12.53 18.80
CA THR A 292 3.48 11.77 19.49
C THR A 292 2.13 11.85 18.79
N ALA A 293 1.35 10.76 18.87
CA ALA A 293 -0.05 10.73 18.42
C ALA A 293 -0.92 11.58 19.34
N ARG A 294 -1.51 12.66 18.79
CA ARG A 294 -2.38 13.59 19.52
C ARG A 294 -3.78 13.67 18.96
N HIS A 295 -4.03 12.97 17.87
CA HIS A 295 -5.29 13.03 17.15
C HIS A 295 -5.88 11.64 16.97
N LEU A 296 -7.20 11.60 16.75
CA LEU A 296 -7.87 10.37 16.35
C LEU A 296 -7.57 10.05 14.87
N PRO A 297 -7.62 8.77 14.47
CA PRO A 297 -7.40 8.33 13.10
C PRO A 297 -8.32 9.02 12.08
N LEU A 298 -7.90 9.04 10.83
CA LEU A 298 -8.69 9.52 9.71
C LEU A 298 -9.92 8.63 9.48
N GLY A 299 -11.06 9.24 9.17
CA GLY A 299 -12.34 8.56 8.96
C GLY A 299 -13.17 8.32 10.24
N VAL A 300 -12.59 8.54 11.43
CA VAL A 300 -13.32 8.40 12.71
C VAL A 300 -14.27 9.57 12.96
N LEU A 301 -13.77 10.78 12.90
CA LEU A 301 -14.54 11.99 13.22
C LEU A 301 -15.31 12.54 12.04
N SER A 302 -16.45 13.20 12.33
CA SER A 302 -17.15 13.98 11.30
C SER A 302 -16.27 15.15 10.82
N PRO A 303 -16.47 15.67 9.60
CA PRO A 303 -15.70 16.80 9.09
C PRO A 303 -15.72 18.04 10.00
N GLN A 304 -16.83 18.26 10.72
CA GLN A 304 -17.01 19.40 11.63
C GLN A 304 -16.23 19.25 12.95
N SER A 305 -15.98 18.01 13.37
CA SER A 305 -15.31 17.69 14.63
C SER A 305 -13.85 17.30 14.43
N PHE A 306 -13.40 17.22 13.19
CA PHE A 306 -12.03 16.82 12.87
C PHE A 306 -11.02 17.89 13.30
N VAL A 307 -9.94 17.44 13.95
CA VAL A 307 -8.86 18.31 14.44
C VAL A 307 -7.63 18.12 13.57
N ASP A 308 -7.32 19.13 12.80
CA ASP A 308 -6.23 19.17 11.82
C ASP A 308 -5.02 19.99 12.29
N ARG A 309 -4.92 20.25 13.61
CA ARG A 309 -3.82 21.04 14.19
C ARG A 309 -2.50 20.29 14.04
N THR A 310 -1.52 20.94 13.45
CA THR A 310 -0.17 20.43 13.23
C THR A 310 0.83 20.97 14.26
N GLU A 311 1.94 20.29 14.42
CA GLU A 311 3.11 20.75 15.18
C GLU A 311 4.27 21.01 14.21
N VAL A 312 5.06 22.05 14.49
CA VAL A 312 6.19 22.43 13.63
C VAL A 312 7.48 22.37 14.44
N PHE A 313 8.46 21.62 13.89
CA PHE A 313 9.76 21.43 14.49
C PHE A 313 10.85 21.98 13.56
N PRO A 314 11.86 22.71 14.09
CA PRO A 314 13.02 23.11 13.32
C PRO A 314 13.89 21.90 13.02
N MET A 315 14.58 21.93 11.86
CA MET A 315 15.52 20.90 11.44
C MET A 315 16.80 21.54 10.93
N ALA A 316 17.92 20.87 11.15
CA ALA A 316 19.18 21.16 10.47
C ALA A 316 19.38 20.22 9.26
N VAL A 317 20.24 20.62 8.31
CA VAL A 317 20.61 19.74 7.20
C VAL A 317 21.26 18.48 7.76
N GLY A 318 20.78 17.32 7.31
CA GLY A 318 21.16 16.01 7.80
C GLY A 318 20.22 15.43 8.87
N ASP A 319 19.44 16.25 9.59
CA ASP A 319 18.44 15.73 10.55
C ASP A 319 17.42 14.82 9.85
N ARG A 320 16.87 13.86 10.59
CA ARG A 320 16.06 12.77 10.06
C ARG A 320 14.77 12.60 10.83
N VAL A 321 13.70 12.29 10.12
CA VAL A 321 12.42 11.90 10.68
C VAL A 321 12.18 10.43 10.41
N PHE A 322 11.87 9.66 11.46
CA PHE A 322 11.47 8.26 11.39
C PHE A 322 9.98 8.15 11.68
N LEU A 323 9.22 7.51 10.79
CA LEU A 323 7.84 7.12 11.01
C LEU A 323 7.74 5.60 10.93
N LEU A 324 6.87 5.01 11.74
CA LEU A 324 6.73 3.58 11.97
C LEU A 324 5.26 3.20 11.98
N SER A 325 4.90 2.04 11.40
CA SER A 325 3.61 1.40 11.70
C SER A 325 3.71 0.59 13.00
N ASP A 326 2.57 0.20 13.56
CA ASP A 326 2.51 -0.63 14.77
C ASP A 326 3.14 -2.00 14.56
N GLY A 327 3.09 -2.57 13.34
CA GLY A 327 3.76 -3.81 13.01
C GLY A 327 5.27 -3.83 13.26
N VAL A 328 5.94 -2.65 13.31
CA VAL A 328 7.34 -2.56 13.76
C VAL A 328 7.47 -2.91 15.24
N ILE A 329 6.58 -2.37 16.07
CA ILE A 329 6.59 -2.53 17.53
C ILE A 329 6.02 -3.88 17.92
N ASP A 330 4.98 -4.34 17.21
CA ASP A 330 4.23 -5.57 17.49
C ASP A 330 4.84 -6.81 16.82
N THR A 331 5.97 -6.65 16.09
CA THR A 331 6.76 -7.78 15.59
C THR A 331 7.12 -8.73 16.74
N CYS A 332 6.80 -10.02 16.58
CA CYS A 332 7.03 -11.05 17.59
C CYS A 332 8.22 -11.95 17.25
N ASP A 333 8.90 -12.48 18.27
CA ASP A 333 9.86 -13.58 18.15
C ASP A 333 9.13 -14.96 18.18
N ALA A 334 9.92 -16.04 18.09
CA ALA A 334 9.40 -17.41 18.18
C ALA A 334 8.75 -17.75 19.55
N ASN A 335 8.99 -16.95 20.58
CA ASN A 335 8.44 -17.10 21.93
C ASN A 335 7.27 -16.14 22.20
N GLU A 336 6.74 -15.49 21.17
CA GLU A 336 5.64 -14.51 21.25
C GLU A 336 5.99 -13.22 22.02
N GLN A 337 7.30 -12.92 22.19
CA GLN A 337 7.71 -11.66 22.78
C GLN A 337 7.68 -10.55 21.72
N LEU A 338 7.15 -9.38 22.08
CA LEU A 338 7.11 -8.21 21.19
C LEU A 338 8.50 -7.59 21.06
N PHE A 339 8.83 -7.04 19.90
CA PHE A 339 9.99 -6.19 19.70
C PHE A 339 9.90 -4.97 20.63
N GLY A 340 8.79 -4.28 20.61
CA GLY A 340 8.44 -3.22 21.54
C GLY A 340 9.25 -1.93 21.36
N VAL A 341 8.77 -0.86 21.96
CA VAL A 341 9.41 0.47 21.93
C VAL A 341 10.77 0.45 22.60
N GLU A 342 10.97 -0.38 23.63
CA GLU A 342 12.20 -0.42 24.41
C GLU A 342 13.39 -0.93 23.57
N ARG A 343 13.20 -2.00 22.77
CA ARG A 343 14.25 -2.49 21.88
C ARG A 343 14.54 -1.50 20.74
N LEU A 344 13.52 -0.88 20.18
CA LEU A 344 13.69 0.19 19.22
C LEU A 344 14.55 1.33 19.81
N GLN A 345 14.27 1.77 21.03
CA GLN A 345 15.06 2.79 21.72
C GLN A 345 16.50 2.35 22.01
N GLN A 346 16.73 1.05 22.27
CA GLN A 346 18.07 0.50 22.43
C GLN A 346 18.88 0.59 21.14
N VAL A 347 18.28 0.26 19.98
CA VAL A 347 18.93 0.42 18.66
C VAL A 347 19.31 1.88 18.43
N PHE A 348 18.36 2.80 18.65
CA PHE A 348 18.63 4.23 18.57
C PHE A 348 19.78 4.68 19.49
N ALA A 349 19.86 4.15 20.71
CA ALA A 349 20.90 4.52 21.68
C ALA A 349 22.26 3.92 21.35
N ALA A 350 22.30 2.75 20.72
CA ALA A 350 23.52 2.06 20.33
C ALA A 350 24.15 2.64 19.06
N ASN A 351 23.35 3.27 18.19
CA ASN A 351 23.82 3.83 16.93
C ASN A 351 24.87 4.92 17.16
N ARG A 352 25.95 4.85 16.37
CA ARG A 352 27.06 5.82 16.37
C ARG A 352 27.22 6.52 15.02
N GLN A 353 26.59 5.98 13.98
CA GLN A 353 26.63 6.50 12.63
C GLN A 353 25.19 6.76 12.17
N PRO A 354 24.70 8.00 12.20
CA PRO A 354 23.32 8.33 11.86
C PRO A 354 22.89 7.84 10.46
N ASP A 355 23.83 7.73 9.53
CA ASP A 355 23.58 7.24 8.18
C ASP A 355 23.25 5.75 8.11
N GLU A 356 23.63 4.96 9.10
CA GLU A 356 23.41 3.52 9.19
C GLU A 356 22.22 3.14 10.09
N LEU A 357 21.60 4.14 10.74
CA LEU A 357 20.54 3.89 11.73
C LEU A 357 19.33 3.16 11.13
N PHE A 358 18.95 3.51 9.90
CA PHE A 358 17.83 2.86 9.21
C PHE A 358 18.12 1.37 9.01
N GLU A 359 19.29 1.03 8.50
CA GLU A 359 19.75 -0.34 8.25
C GLU A 359 19.92 -1.12 9.55
N GLU A 360 20.37 -0.47 10.63
CA GLU A 360 20.49 -1.11 11.95
C GLU A 360 19.12 -1.47 12.53
N ILE A 361 18.11 -0.61 12.39
CA ILE A 361 16.73 -0.92 12.80
C ILE A 361 16.19 -2.07 11.97
N GLU A 362 16.36 -2.02 10.65
CA GLU A 362 15.92 -3.08 9.75
C GLU A 362 16.59 -4.43 10.07
N GLN A 363 17.89 -4.42 10.38
CA GLN A 363 18.62 -5.63 10.76
C GLN A 363 18.13 -6.16 12.11
N ALA A 364 17.94 -5.29 13.10
CA ALA A 364 17.42 -5.68 14.41
C ALA A 364 16.04 -6.33 14.32
N LEU A 365 15.17 -5.80 13.46
CA LEU A 365 13.86 -6.39 13.17
C LEU A 365 13.99 -7.76 12.49
N ARG A 366 14.86 -7.90 11.49
CA ARG A 366 15.10 -9.18 10.80
C ARG A 366 15.62 -10.25 11.74
N ASP A 367 16.57 -9.90 12.60
CA ASP A 367 17.18 -10.84 13.54
C ASP A 367 16.20 -11.27 14.65
N PHE A 368 15.24 -10.40 14.99
CA PHE A 368 14.24 -10.64 16.02
C PHE A 368 13.01 -11.37 15.51
N ARG A 369 12.64 -11.21 14.24
CA ARG A 369 11.35 -11.61 13.66
C ARG A 369 11.15 -13.13 13.65
N GLY A 370 10.07 -13.60 14.29
CA GLY A 370 9.47 -14.91 14.09
C GLY A 370 8.56 -14.96 12.85
N GLU A 371 7.38 -15.61 12.95
CA GLU A 371 6.37 -15.56 11.89
C GLU A 371 5.75 -14.15 11.80
N ALA A 372 5.59 -13.62 10.58
CA ALA A 372 4.93 -12.34 10.39
C ALA A 372 3.45 -12.44 10.80
N ARG A 373 2.95 -11.45 11.55
CA ARG A 373 1.56 -11.38 12.03
C ARG A 373 0.83 -10.15 11.51
N ASP A 374 1.57 -9.13 11.09
CA ASP A 374 1.04 -7.88 10.57
C ASP A 374 1.94 -7.28 9.50
N ASP A 375 1.46 -6.24 8.84
CA ASP A 375 2.21 -5.43 7.90
C ASP A 375 3.25 -4.59 8.66
N VAL A 376 4.49 -4.55 8.16
CA VAL A 376 5.58 -3.81 8.79
C VAL A 376 6.04 -2.71 7.85
N SER A 377 5.88 -1.45 8.27
CA SER A 377 6.32 -0.29 7.50
C SER A 377 7.13 0.68 8.35
N MET A 378 8.22 1.16 7.77
CA MET A 378 9.07 2.18 8.35
C MET A 378 9.55 3.11 7.24
N VAL A 379 9.60 4.41 7.53
CA VAL A 379 10.18 5.40 6.60
C VAL A 379 11.08 6.37 7.35
N GLU A 380 12.25 6.62 6.77
CA GLU A 380 13.18 7.68 7.14
C GLU A 380 13.12 8.78 6.08
N VAL A 381 12.97 10.03 6.52
CA VAL A 381 13.01 11.20 5.66
C VAL A 381 14.08 12.16 6.20
N SER A 382 15.09 12.48 5.39
CA SER A 382 16.18 13.37 5.79
C SER A 382 16.04 14.77 5.17
N LEU A 383 16.49 15.79 5.90
CA LEU A 383 16.59 17.14 5.38
C LEU A 383 17.91 17.31 4.61
N LEU A 384 17.82 17.37 3.28
CA LEU A 384 18.95 17.66 2.39
C LEU A 384 18.98 19.14 1.98
N GLU A 385 20.11 19.59 1.42
CA GLU A 385 20.13 20.89 0.74
C GLU A 385 19.24 20.86 -0.52
N ALA A 386 18.49 21.91 -0.75
CA ALA A 386 17.53 21.99 -1.86
C ALA A 386 18.16 21.72 -3.25
N ALA A 387 19.44 22.03 -3.41
CA ALA A 387 20.19 21.79 -4.64
C ALA A 387 20.43 20.29 -4.94
N GLN A 388 20.30 19.41 -3.95
CA GLN A 388 20.47 17.95 -4.09
C GLN A 388 19.16 17.24 -4.50
N LEU A 389 18.05 17.98 -4.48
CA LEU A 389 16.73 17.47 -4.83
C LEU A 389 16.35 18.02 -6.20
N SER A 390 15.97 17.14 -7.11
CA SER A 390 15.38 17.52 -8.39
C SER A 390 13.88 17.21 -8.32
N PRO A 391 13.05 18.17 -7.89
CA PRO A 391 11.60 17.94 -7.91
C PRO A 391 11.16 17.67 -9.36
N PRO A 392 10.28 16.71 -9.60
CA PRO A 392 9.78 16.42 -10.94
C PRO A 392 9.10 17.66 -11.51
N ALA A 393 9.41 18.00 -12.76
CA ALA A 393 8.69 19.06 -13.48
C ALA A 393 7.21 18.65 -13.54
N LEU A 394 6.32 19.53 -13.07
CA LEU A 394 4.88 19.31 -13.14
C LEU A 394 4.46 19.22 -14.62
N VAL A 395 4.02 18.03 -15.04
CA VAL A 395 3.50 17.81 -16.40
C VAL A 395 2.04 18.25 -16.40
N TYR A 396 1.79 19.47 -16.88
CA TYR A 396 0.43 19.94 -17.13
C TYR A 396 -0.02 19.47 -18.51
N SER A 397 -1.23 18.91 -18.60
CA SER A 397 -1.86 18.60 -19.89
C SER A 397 -2.17 19.89 -20.64
N ASP A 398 -1.71 19.99 -21.87
CA ASP A 398 -1.97 21.10 -22.77
C ASP A 398 -3.44 21.08 -23.23
N SER A 399 -4.28 21.85 -22.55
CA SER A 399 -5.70 21.98 -22.88
C SER A 399 -5.93 23.11 -23.89
N GLY A 400 -5.21 23.22 -24.96
CA GLY A 400 -5.42 24.06 -26.16
C GLY A 400 -6.34 25.30 -26.12
N GLN A 401 -6.72 25.78 -24.93
CA GLN A 401 -7.54 26.98 -24.75
C GLN A 401 -6.63 28.20 -24.60
N SER A 402 -6.77 29.17 -25.48
CA SER A 402 -6.07 30.45 -25.38
C SER A 402 -6.56 31.24 -24.17
N CYS A 403 -5.71 31.39 -23.16
CA CYS A 403 -5.99 32.25 -22.01
C CYS A 403 -5.83 33.75 -22.41
N PRO A 404 -6.63 34.66 -21.83
CA PRO A 404 -6.42 36.10 -22.02
C PRO A 404 -5.00 36.49 -21.65
N LEU A 405 -4.33 37.27 -22.50
CA LEU A 405 -2.94 37.71 -22.30
C LEU A 405 -2.82 39.06 -21.58
N ASP A 406 -3.92 39.82 -21.48
CA ASP A 406 -3.96 41.13 -20.81
C ASP A 406 -5.15 41.15 -19.85
N TRP A 407 -4.87 41.07 -18.55
CA TRP A 407 -5.89 41.10 -17.51
C TRP A 407 -5.30 41.51 -16.16
N SER A 408 -6.19 42.00 -15.29
CA SER A 408 -5.85 42.23 -13.90
C SER A 408 -6.99 41.82 -12.98
N VAL A 409 -6.65 41.34 -11.79
CA VAL A 409 -7.60 40.94 -10.76
C VAL A 409 -7.06 41.30 -9.38
N SER A 410 -7.94 41.69 -8.48
CA SER A 410 -7.61 41.99 -7.10
C SER A 410 -8.49 41.20 -6.15
N PHE A 411 -7.86 40.44 -5.26
CA PHE A 411 -8.52 39.69 -4.20
C PHE A 411 -8.22 40.35 -2.85
N GLU A 412 -9.24 40.56 -2.05
CA GLU A 412 -9.10 41.03 -0.67
C GLU A 412 -9.63 39.98 0.29
N PHE A 413 -8.74 39.39 1.08
CA PHE A 413 -9.03 38.38 2.07
C PHE A 413 -9.13 39.04 3.44
N ARG A 414 -10.33 39.06 4.03
CA ARG A 414 -10.61 39.65 5.34
C ARG A 414 -10.56 38.63 6.46
N ALA A 415 -10.60 39.06 7.72
CA ALA A 415 -10.44 38.26 8.92
C ALA A 415 -11.19 36.91 8.88
N ALA A 416 -12.46 36.88 8.48
CA ALA A 416 -13.24 35.65 8.41
C ALA A 416 -12.68 34.62 7.41
N THR A 417 -12.14 35.09 6.28
CA THR A 417 -11.50 34.28 5.24
C THR A 417 -10.10 33.86 5.68
N LEU A 418 -9.30 34.80 6.24
CA LEU A 418 -7.93 34.52 6.68
C LEU A 418 -7.86 33.42 7.73
N LYS A 419 -8.89 33.25 8.56
CA LYS A 419 -8.99 32.19 9.58
C LYS A 419 -9.19 30.79 9.00
N ARG A 420 -9.83 30.65 7.83
CA ARG A 420 -10.40 29.39 7.36
C ARG A 420 -9.95 28.97 5.97
N PHE A 421 -9.35 29.86 5.21
CA PHE A 421 -9.06 29.66 3.80
C PHE A 421 -7.62 30.04 3.47
N ASN A 422 -6.90 29.10 2.83
CA ASN A 422 -5.60 29.35 2.25
C ASN A 422 -5.78 29.76 0.78
N PRO A 423 -5.50 31.02 0.38
CA PRO A 423 -5.73 31.45 -0.99
C PRO A 423 -4.65 31.00 -1.98
N LEU A 424 -3.49 30.54 -1.51
CA LEU A 424 -2.34 30.27 -2.35
C LEU A 424 -2.60 29.24 -3.46
N PRO A 425 -3.25 28.09 -3.19
CA PRO A 425 -3.55 27.12 -4.25
C PRO A 425 -4.48 27.69 -5.32
N TYR A 426 -5.47 28.48 -4.91
CA TYR A 426 -6.41 29.13 -5.82
C TYR A 426 -5.71 30.16 -6.72
N LEU A 427 -4.86 31.03 -6.12
CA LEU A 427 -4.08 32.04 -6.85
C LEU A 427 -3.08 31.38 -7.79
N LEU A 428 -2.42 30.32 -7.37
CA LEU A 428 -1.50 29.56 -8.22
C LEU A 428 -2.22 28.93 -9.40
N GLN A 429 -3.36 28.28 -9.18
CA GLN A 429 -4.13 27.68 -10.25
C GLN A 429 -4.55 28.70 -11.30
N LEU A 430 -5.01 29.89 -10.87
CA LEU A 430 -5.35 30.99 -11.77
C LEU A 430 -4.15 31.42 -12.64
N LEU A 431 -2.97 31.52 -12.05
CA LEU A 431 -1.76 31.90 -12.76
C LEU A 431 -1.25 30.81 -13.71
N LEU A 432 -1.42 29.54 -13.37
CA LEU A 432 -0.99 28.43 -14.20
C LEU A 432 -1.87 28.20 -15.44
N GLU A 433 -3.02 28.87 -15.54
CA GLU A 433 -3.76 28.98 -16.79
C GLU A 433 -3.01 29.80 -17.86
N VAL A 434 -2.06 30.65 -17.46
CA VAL A 434 -1.16 31.35 -18.37
C VAL A 434 -0.01 30.44 -18.75
N HIS A 435 0.04 29.97 -19.99
CA HIS A 435 0.99 28.94 -20.46
C HIS A 435 2.45 29.28 -20.13
N GLY A 436 2.90 30.52 -20.37
CA GLY A 436 4.28 30.93 -20.11
C GLY A 436 4.69 30.91 -18.63
N LEU A 437 3.74 30.94 -17.71
CA LEU A 437 4.02 30.88 -16.27
C LEU A 437 4.16 29.44 -15.72
N ARG A 438 3.73 28.43 -16.45
CA ARG A 438 3.79 27.01 -15.99
C ARG A 438 5.21 26.54 -15.71
N ALA A 439 6.17 26.93 -16.54
CA ALA A 439 7.58 26.60 -16.36
C ALA A 439 8.19 27.21 -15.09
N GLN A 440 7.57 28.26 -14.55
CA GLN A 440 8.02 28.98 -13.35
C GLN A 440 7.12 28.71 -12.13
N SER A 441 6.28 27.66 -12.16
CA SER A 441 5.29 27.35 -11.14
C SER A 441 5.88 27.28 -9.72
N GLY A 442 7.05 26.67 -9.55
CA GLY A 442 7.75 26.59 -8.27
C GLY A 442 8.19 27.97 -7.74
N ALA A 443 8.79 28.80 -8.60
CA ALA A 443 9.21 30.16 -8.24
C ALA A 443 7.99 31.03 -7.90
N LEU A 444 6.93 30.97 -8.71
CA LEU A 444 5.67 31.67 -8.48
C LEU A 444 5.04 31.30 -7.15
N TYR A 445 4.92 30.01 -6.86
CA TYR A 445 4.35 29.56 -5.59
C TYR A 445 5.18 30.03 -4.41
N SER A 446 6.51 29.85 -4.47
CA SER A 446 7.42 30.26 -3.40
C SER A 446 7.34 31.76 -3.09
N VAL A 447 7.32 32.59 -4.14
CA VAL A 447 7.18 34.05 -3.97
C VAL A 447 5.80 34.42 -3.45
N LEU A 448 4.72 33.85 -4.00
CA LEU A 448 3.36 34.08 -3.51
C LEU A 448 3.20 33.66 -2.04
N ALA A 449 3.72 32.48 -1.68
CA ALA A 449 3.67 31.96 -0.33
C ALA A 449 4.42 32.87 0.65
N GLU A 450 5.59 33.33 0.29
CA GLU A 450 6.40 34.22 1.12
C GLU A 450 5.78 35.60 1.26
N LEU A 451 5.28 36.20 0.16
CA LEU A 451 4.58 37.47 0.20
C LEU A 451 3.33 37.41 1.07
N TYR A 452 2.51 36.36 0.88
CA TYR A 452 1.28 36.16 1.65
C TYR A 452 1.58 35.89 3.13
N SER A 453 2.56 35.04 3.42
CA SER A 453 2.96 34.72 4.79
C SER A 453 3.49 35.96 5.51
N ASN A 454 4.31 36.79 4.85
CA ASN A 454 4.81 38.04 5.42
C ASN A 454 3.67 39.03 5.70
N ALA A 455 2.76 39.21 4.74
CA ALA A 455 1.58 40.08 4.91
C ALA A 455 0.67 39.59 6.06
N LEU A 456 0.41 38.27 6.15
CA LEU A 456 -0.41 37.71 7.20
C LEU A 456 0.30 37.71 8.56
N GLU A 457 1.48 37.09 8.65
CA GLU A 457 2.16 36.83 9.91
C GLU A 457 2.76 38.10 10.54
N HIS A 458 3.48 38.88 9.74
CA HIS A 458 4.14 40.08 10.21
C HIS A 458 3.27 41.33 10.09
N GLY A 459 2.48 41.43 9.00
CA GLY A 459 1.55 42.53 8.80
C GLY A 459 0.33 42.40 9.70
N VAL A 460 -0.63 41.55 9.36
CA VAL A 460 -1.95 41.46 10.03
C VAL A 460 -1.83 40.94 11.47
N LEU A 461 -1.10 39.84 11.70
CA LEU A 461 -0.97 39.22 13.02
C LEU A 461 0.11 39.88 13.89
N GLY A 462 0.99 40.70 13.35
CA GLY A 462 2.04 41.40 14.08
C GLY A 462 3.01 40.50 14.83
N LEU A 463 3.36 39.34 14.25
CA LEU A 463 4.28 38.40 14.85
C LEU A 463 5.74 38.83 14.65
N ASP A 464 6.56 38.67 15.69
CA ASP A 464 8.00 38.97 15.62
C ASP A 464 8.80 37.76 15.16
N SER A 465 9.47 37.88 14.01
CA SER A 465 10.36 36.85 13.46
C SER A 465 11.54 36.51 14.40
N ALA A 466 11.89 37.40 15.34
CA ALA A 466 12.94 37.14 16.32
C ALA A 466 12.65 35.96 17.24
N LEU A 467 11.39 35.57 17.40
CA LEU A 467 10.99 34.39 18.15
C LEU A 467 11.51 33.07 17.50
N LYS A 468 11.77 33.04 16.20
CA LYS A 468 12.26 31.85 15.48
C LYS A 468 13.76 31.57 15.67
N ARG A 469 14.45 32.15 16.65
CA ARG A 469 15.89 32.02 16.85
C ARG A 469 16.35 30.69 17.43
N ASP A 470 15.51 30.06 18.24
CA ASP A 470 15.77 28.76 18.86
C ASP A 470 14.57 27.81 18.71
N ALA A 471 14.78 26.52 18.99
CA ALA A 471 13.75 25.50 18.82
C ALA A 471 12.50 25.74 19.67
N SER A 472 12.66 26.24 20.89
CA SER A 472 11.52 26.55 21.79
C SER A 472 10.75 27.78 21.34
N GLY A 473 11.44 28.78 20.81
CA GLY A 473 10.85 29.98 20.24
C GLY A 473 10.13 29.71 18.92
N PHE A 474 10.63 28.77 18.13
CA PHE A 474 10.00 28.34 16.90
C PHE A 474 8.60 27.75 17.19
N THR A 475 8.50 26.82 18.12
CA THR A 475 7.20 26.24 18.52
C THR A 475 6.25 27.31 19.09
N ARG A 476 6.77 28.20 19.94
CA ARG A 476 5.98 29.32 20.49
C ARG A 476 5.48 30.28 19.40
N TYR A 477 6.27 30.51 18.37
CA TYR A 477 5.86 31.37 17.24
C TYR A 477 4.61 30.81 16.56
N TYR A 478 4.60 29.51 16.20
CA TYR A 478 3.44 28.90 15.55
C TYR A 478 2.23 28.77 16.47
N GLN A 479 2.43 28.54 17.77
CA GLN A 479 1.35 28.60 18.75
C GLN A 479 0.72 30.00 18.82
N GLN A 480 1.55 31.06 18.90
CA GLN A 480 1.07 32.43 18.88
C GLN A 480 0.38 32.80 17.58
N ARG A 481 0.90 32.29 16.45
CA ARG A 481 0.27 32.48 15.13
C ARG A 481 -1.16 31.93 15.14
N ASN A 482 -1.35 30.72 15.57
CA ASN A 482 -2.66 30.08 15.61
C ASN A 482 -3.61 30.83 16.57
N THR A 483 -3.15 31.17 17.77
CA THR A 483 -3.97 31.93 18.74
C THR A 483 -4.39 33.29 18.17
N ARG A 484 -3.45 34.10 17.63
CA ARG A 484 -3.76 35.41 17.06
C ARG A 484 -4.66 35.32 15.83
N LEU A 485 -4.50 34.26 15.03
CA LEU A 485 -5.36 34.02 13.87
C LEU A 485 -6.79 33.71 14.32
N ASP A 486 -6.98 32.86 15.34
CA ASP A 486 -8.29 32.54 15.91
C ASP A 486 -8.98 33.78 16.52
N GLU A 487 -8.21 34.66 17.16
CA GLU A 487 -8.69 35.89 17.79
C GLU A 487 -8.87 37.05 16.82
N LEU A 488 -8.42 36.96 15.59
CA LEU A 488 -8.44 38.03 14.59
C LEU A 488 -9.88 38.51 14.34
N GLN A 489 -10.19 39.75 14.64
CA GLN A 489 -11.51 40.35 14.40
C GLN A 489 -11.56 41.23 13.16
N ASP A 490 -10.45 41.92 12.85
CA ASP A 490 -10.33 42.82 11.70
C ASP A 490 -8.95 42.72 11.06
N GLY A 491 -8.86 43.11 9.82
CA GLY A 491 -7.63 43.07 9.01
C GLY A 491 -7.86 42.44 7.65
N PHE A 492 -6.98 42.78 6.74
CA PHE A 492 -7.01 42.22 5.38
C PHE A 492 -5.62 41.97 4.82
N VAL A 493 -5.57 41.02 3.88
CA VAL A 493 -4.47 40.84 2.92
C VAL A 493 -5.09 40.98 1.52
N ARG A 494 -4.55 41.91 0.72
CA ARG A 494 -4.99 42.12 -0.66
C ARG A 494 -3.91 41.66 -1.61
N VAL A 495 -4.28 40.81 -2.56
CA VAL A 495 -3.40 40.30 -3.64
C VAL A 495 -3.91 40.86 -4.97
N HIS A 496 -3.08 41.61 -5.66
CA HIS A 496 -3.34 42.11 -6.99
C HIS A 496 -2.42 41.40 -7.97
N LEU A 497 -3.04 40.80 -8.99
CA LEU A 497 -2.37 40.12 -10.08
C LEU A 497 -2.65 40.85 -11.38
N GLN A 498 -1.60 41.14 -12.15
CA GLN A 498 -1.73 41.80 -13.45
C GLN A 498 -0.83 41.06 -14.44
N VAL A 499 -1.41 40.59 -15.52
CA VAL A 499 -0.72 39.98 -16.66
C VAL A 499 -0.78 40.96 -17.81
N THR A 500 0.37 41.22 -18.43
CA THR A 500 0.47 42.08 -19.61
C THR A 500 1.36 41.44 -20.67
N PRO A 501 1.01 41.52 -21.96
CA PRO A 501 1.87 41.02 -23.02
C PRO A 501 3.16 41.87 -23.12
N LYS A 502 4.29 41.20 -23.40
CA LYS A 502 5.58 41.86 -23.60
C LYS A 502 6.38 41.13 -24.68
N GLY A 503 6.44 41.71 -25.88
CA GLY A 503 7.00 41.02 -27.04
C GLY A 503 6.19 39.74 -27.38
N GLU A 504 6.88 38.64 -27.63
CA GLU A 504 6.26 37.31 -27.85
C GLU A 504 5.92 36.59 -26.55
N GLY A 505 6.31 37.10 -25.37
CA GLY A 505 6.01 36.60 -24.05
C GLY A 505 5.11 37.50 -23.23
N GLY A 506 5.34 37.62 -21.94
CA GLY A 506 4.55 38.44 -21.05
C GLY A 506 5.24 38.82 -19.75
N CYS A 507 4.54 39.63 -18.97
CA CYS A 507 4.92 40.05 -17.64
C CYS A 507 3.75 39.84 -16.68
N LEU A 508 4.00 39.13 -15.58
CA LEU A 508 3.12 39.06 -14.43
C LEU A 508 3.64 40.02 -13.35
N ILE A 509 2.77 40.87 -12.86
CA ILE A 509 3.00 41.70 -11.68
C ILE A 509 2.15 41.16 -10.56
N VAL A 510 2.81 40.77 -9.46
CA VAL A 510 2.18 40.39 -8.20
C VAL A 510 2.39 41.51 -7.20
N ARG A 511 1.31 42.08 -6.65
CA ARG A 511 1.37 43.03 -5.55
C ARG A 511 0.56 42.47 -4.36
N VAL A 512 1.18 42.42 -3.19
CA VAL A 512 0.52 42.02 -1.93
C VAL A 512 0.57 43.21 -0.98
N GLU A 513 -0.57 43.55 -0.40
CA GLU A 513 -0.77 44.63 0.56
C GLU A 513 -1.48 44.09 1.80
N ASP A 514 -1.10 44.57 2.97
CA ASP A 514 -1.71 44.19 4.24
C ASP A 514 -2.16 45.41 5.08
N SER A 515 -3.07 45.14 6.03
CA SER A 515 -3.61 46.15 6.96
C SER A 515 -2.74 46.38 8.18
N GLY A 516 -1.54 45.82 8.24
CA GLY A 516 -0.66 45.91 9.39
C GLY A 516 0.02 47.27 9.56
N LYS A 517 0.98 47.32 10.46
CA LYS A 517 1.72 48.54 10.78
C LYS A 517 2.84 48.84 9.77
N GLY A 518 3.14 47.88 8.88
CA GLY A 518 4.28 47.94 8.00
C GLY A 518 5.62 47.74 8.73
N PHE A 519 6.72 47.89 7.99
CA PHE A 519 8.07 47.74 8.53
C PHE A 519 9.05 48.73 7.86
N ASP A 520 10.15 48.99 8.55
CA ASP A 520 11.26 49.82 7.98
C ASP A 520 12.03 49.03 6.92
N VAL A 521 11.73 49.32 5.67
CA VAL A 521 12.27 48.63 4.49
C VAL A 521 13.79 48.82 4.41
N ALA A 522 14.32 50.02 4.66
CA ALA A 522 15.74 50.31 4.60
C ALA A 522 16.53 49.46 5.58
N ARG A 523 16.07 49.37 6.81
CA ARG A 523 16.69 48.57 7.87
C ARG A 523 16.68 47.06 7.58
N VAL A 524 15.67 46.56 6.87
CA VAL A 524 15.57 45.11 6.51
C VAL A 524 16.49 44.79 5.33
N MET A 525 16.61 45.73 4.39
CA MET A 525 17.44 45.58 3.17
C MET A 525 18.95 45.60 3.45
N GLU A 526 19.40 46.33 4.48
CA GLU A 526 20.81 46.44 4.87
C GLU A 526 21.36 45.25 5.64
N ARG A 527 20.51 44.30 6.03
CA ARG A 527 20.96 43.14 6.82
C ARG A 527 21.75 42.15 5.97
N PRO A 528 22.98 41.77 6.38
CA PRO A 528 23.75 40.77 5.66
C PRO A 528 23.07 39.39 5.72
N VAL A 529 23.22 38.63 4.64
CA VAL A 529 22.72 37.27 4.52
C VAL A 529 23.59 36.34 5.34
N ASP A 530 23.18 36.06 6.59
CA ASP A 530 23.85 35.08 7.45
C ASP A 530 23.22 33.71 7.20
N GLY A 531 23.96 32.77 6.59
CA GLY A 531 23.47 31.42 6.20
C GLY A 531 22.98 30.55 7.35
N VAL A 532 23.21 30.95 8.59
CA VAL A 532 22.91 30.15 9.82
C VAL A 532 21.58 30.55 10.49
N ARG A 533 21.03 31.73 10.21
CA ARG A 533 19.83 32.22 10.92
C ARG A 533 18.53 31.77 10.25
N LEU A 534 17.59 31.28 11.04
CA LEU A 534 16.25 30.82 10.64
C LEU A 534 15.29 32.00 10.29
N SER A 535 15.63 33.25 10.60
CA SER A 535 14.81 34.44 10.36
C SER A 535 15.42 35.37 9.30
N GLY A 536 14.57 35.98 8.44
CA GLY A 536 14.98 36.99 7.47
C GLY A 536 15.38 36.48 6.07
N ARG A 537 15.07 35.21 5.76
CA ARG A 537 15.35 34.59 4.45
C ARG A 537 14.35 34.98 3.36
N GLY A 538 13.11 35.30 3.74
CA GLY A 538 11.99 35.51 2.81
C GLY A 538 12.18 36.62 1.83
N VAL A 539 12.68 37.80 2.26
CA VAL A 539 12.94 38.93 1.38
C VAL A 539 14.02 38.59 0.35
N ASN A 540 15.06 37.83 0.75
CA ASN A 540 16.11 37.40 -0.17
C ASN A 540 15.60 36.36 -1.17
N LEU A 541 14.73 35.43 -0.75
CA LEU A 541 14.08 34.48 -1.61
C LEU A 541 13.26 35.18 -2.71
N ILE A 542 12.45 36.15 -2.32
CA ILE A 542 11.66 36.96 -3.25
C ILE A 542 12.55 37.63 -4.29
N ARG A 543 13.71 38.19 -3.87
CA ARG A 543 14.66 38.87 -4.77
C ARG A 543 15.42 37.90 -5.67
N GLN A 544 15.64 36.66 -5.25
CA GLN A 544 16.34 35.66 -6.06
C GLN A 544 15.42 35.00 -7.10
N MET A 545 14.14 34.82 -6.76
CA MET A 545 13.19 34.11 -7.62
C MET A 545 12.35 35.05 -8.49
N GLY A 546 12.14 36.31 -8.07
CA GLY A 546 11.48 37.34 -8.89
C GLY A 546 12.47 38.16 -9.71
N HIS A 547 12.06 38.69 -10.86
CA HIS A 547 12.92 39.50 -11.70
C HIS A 547 13.14 40.91 -11.14
N ASN A 548 12.08 41.52 -10.63
CA ASN A 548 12.12 42.84 -9.97
C ASN A 548 11.27 42.76 -8.70
N ALA A 549 11.83 43.12 -7.56
CA ALA A 549 11.12 43.18 -6.30
C ALA A 549 11.27 44.55 -5.65
N SER A 550 10.16 45.14 -5.22
CA SER A 550 10.11 46.46 -4.56
C SER A 550 9.07 46.46 -3.45
N TRP A 551 9.27 47.32 -2.46
CA TRP A 551 8.37 47.54 -1.32
C TRP A 551 7.98 48.99 -1.25
N SER A 552 6.76 49.26 -0.75
CA SER A 552 6.36 50.65 -0.44
C SER A 552 7.15 51.19 0.74
N ASP A 553 7.29 52.52 0.82
CA ASP A 553 8.07 53.20 1.87
C ASP A 553 7.59 52.88 3.29
N ASP A 554 6.29 52.60 3.45
CA ASP A 554 5.67 52.19 4.70
C ASP A 554 5.78 50.67 5.00
N GLY A 555 6.34 49.92 4.06
CA GLY A 555 6.51 48.46 4.19
C GLY A 555 5.23 47.62 4.19
N ARG A 556 4.05 48.19 3.83
CA ARG A 556 2.76 47.49 3.78
C ARG A 556 2.44 46.85 2.45
N SER A 557 3.18 47.17 1.42
CA SER A 557 2.96 46.63 0.09
C SER A 557 4.28 46.15 -0.52
N ALA A 558 4.25 44.96 -1.05
CA ALA A 558 5.35 44.37 -1.82
C ALA A 558 4.90 44.12 -3.26
N ARG A 559 5.76 44.37 -4.20
CA ARG A 559 5.53 44.15 -5.63
C ARG A 559 6.67 43.31 -6.20
N VAL A 560 6.32 42.30 -6.99
CA VAL A 560 7.26 41.41 -7.69
C VAL A 560 6.82 41.23 -9.13
N GLU A 561 7.78 41.19 -10.06
CA GLU A 561 7.56 40.98 -11.49
C GLU A 561 8.16 39.63 -11.91
N PHE A 562 7.45 38.90 -12.79
CA PHE A 562 7.90 37.70 -13.46
C PHE A 562 7.77 37.91 -14.97
N PHE A 563 8.85 37.64 -15.71
CA PHE A 563 8.85 37.65 -17.15
C PHE A 563 8.95 36.25 -17.71
N TRP A 564 8.26 36.00 -18.81
CA TRP A 564 8.44 34.80 -19.60
C TRP A 564 8.55 35.15 -21.08
N GLU A 565 9.28 34.33 -21.80
CA GLU A 565 9.37 34.38 -23.25
C GLU A 565 8.36 33.42 -23.87
N ALA A 566 7.99 33.59 -25.13
CA ALA A 566 7.17 32.63 -25.83
C ALA A 566 7.90 31.28 -25.84
N LEU A 567 7.17 30.21 -25.54
CA LEU A 567 7.68 28.85 -25.75
C LEU A 567 7.87 28.66 -27.26
N ALA A 568 9.12 28.43 -27.69
CA ALA A 568 9.48 28.12 -29.05
C ALA A 568 8.87 26.81 -29.55
#